data_8d85d311fe9f6227ad91f6b92a52b099
#
_entry.id   8d85d311fe9f6227ad91f6b92a52b099
#
_cell.length_a   1.000
_cell.length_b   1.000
_cell.length_c   1.000
_cell.angle_alpha   90.00
_cell.angle_beta   90.00
_cell.angle_gamma   90.00
#
_symmetry.space_group_name_H-M   'P 1'
#
loop_
_entity.id
_entity.type
_entity.pdbx_description
1 polymer ?
#
loop_
_entity_poly.entity_id
_entity_poly.type
_entity_poly.pdbx_seq_one_letter_code
_entity_poly.pdbx_strand_id
1 'polypeptide(L)'
;MIVVDAATGRVLSEDNPDDVSPPASMTKLMTFAVVADKISSGALTRETLVKITNEDSKMGGTQVYLDARETFSIDELLYAMMIQSANDAAHAVARVSAGSVEAFVELMNAKARELGMTHTTFRTPHGLPPSSRLKADGDLTTPRDYALLCRYLLFHTNVLQYSSVQRRDFGLNRKQGPQHMRNHNNLLGKIAGVDGLKTGYTASAGYCLSATAERHGRRVIVVIMGSFGPNGQRDLGKTRDLKAIELIERGFTALASSLPNNLATAMNAPTAAIPTVKTFESAGPTPEQSSTPRADGFTFRVAPPVKKP
;
A
#
# COMPACT_ATOMS: atom_id res chain seq x y z
N MET A 1 6.69 14.07 12.84
CA MET A 1 7.21 12.84 12.19
C MET A 1 7.55 11.78 13.23
N ILE A 2 7.56 10.49 12.83
CA ILE A 2 7.85 9.38 13.74
C ILE A 2 8.48 8.20 12.99
N VAL A 3 9.37 7.47 13.69
CA VAL A 3 9.94 6.19 13.24
C VAL A 3 9.64 5.15 14.31
N VAL A 4 9.05 4.02 13.92
CA VAL A 4 8.74 2.93 14.85
C VAL A 4 9.26 1.58 14.36
N ASP A 5 9.61 0.72 15.30
CA ASP A 5 9.79 -0.71 15.06
C ASP A 5 8.42 -1.32 14.74
N ALA A 6 8.26 -1.85 13.54
CA ALA A 6 6.96 -2.39 13.12
C ALA A 6 6.49 -3.55 14.01
N ALA A 7 7.40 -4.43 14.42
CA ALA A 7 7.06 -5.61 15.20
C ALA A 7 6.53 -5.27 16.60
N THR A 8 7.22 -4.38 17.32
CA THR A 8 6.90 -4.06 18.72
C THR A 8 6.06 -2.80 18.88
N GLY A 9 6.04 -1.90 17.89
CA GLY A 9 5.46 -0.55 18.00
C GLY A 9 6.33 0.42 18.79
N ARG A 10 7.53 0.01 19.20
CA ARG A 10 8.46 0.88 19.93
C ARG A 10 8.88 2.05 19.06
N VAL A 11 8.79 3.26 19.61
CA VAL A 11 9.28 4.50 18.98
C VAL A 11 10.81 4.47 18.96
N LEU A 12 11.38 4.63 17.77
CA LEU A 12 12.82 4.66 17.52
C LEU A 12 13.34 6.11 17.39
N SER A 13 12.51 7.00 16.84
CA SER A 13 12.79 8.43 16.73
C SER A 13 11.48 9.17 16.48
N GLU A 14 11.34 10.36 17.04
CA GLU A 14 10.17 11.20 16.80
C GLU A 14 10.53 12.68 16.86
N ASP A 15 9.70 13.49 16.21
CA ASP A 15 9.76 14.95 16.23
C ASP A 15 8.37 15.48 15.95
N ASN A 16 7.77 16.18 16.92
CA ASN A 16 6.39 16.64 16.88
C ASN A 16 5.39 15.56 16.43
N PRO A 17 5.42 14.36 17.04
CA PRO A 17 4.66 13.20 16.53
C PRO A 17 3.16 13.34 16.73
N ASP A 18 2.72 14.25 17.58
CA ASP A 18 1.32 14.48 17.95
C ASP A 18 0.71 15.74 17.32
N ASP A 19 1.47 16.42 16.44
CA ASP A 19 0.96 17.56 15.68
C ASP A 19 -0.17 17.13 14.74
N VAL A 20 -1.36 17.69 14.96
CA VAL A 20 -2.56 17.40 14.15
C VAL A 20 -2.46 18.11 12.81
N SER A 21 -2.54 17.36 11.74
CA SER A 21 -2.48 17.90 10.37
C SER A 21 -3.23 17.02 9.35
N PRO A 22 -3.59 17.56 8.17
CA PRO A 22 -4.24 16.78 7.15
C PRO A 22 -3.29 15.70 6.56
N PRO A 23 -3.76 14.44 6.42
CA PRO A 23 -2.96 13.37 5.83
C PRO A 23 -2.90 13.41 4.29
N ALA A 24 -3.73 14.23 3.65
CA ALA A 24 -3.93 14.20 2.21
C ALA A 24 -4.24 12.76 1.73
N SER A 25 -3.71 12.35 0.56
CA SER A 25 -3.97 11.00 0.02
C SER A 25 -3.43 9.84 0.85
N MET A 26 -2.76 10.07 1.98
CA MET A 26 -2.52 8.98 2.94
C MET A 26 -3.83 8.46 3.55
N THR A 27 -4.92 9.26 3.59
CA THR A 27 -6.28 8.81 3.95
C THR A 27 -6.66 7.47 3.31
N LYS A 28 -6.21 7.21 2.08
CA LYS A 28 -6.50 5.96 1.36
C LYS A 28 -5.95 4.70 2.04
N LEU A 29 -5.01 4.84 2.96
CA LEU A 29 -4.58 3.71 3.81
C LEU A 29 -5.69 3.27 4.77
N MET A 30 -6.46 4.20 5.36
CA MET A 30 -7.63 3.85 6.17
C MET A 30 -8.76 3.28 5.29
N THR A 31 -8.96 3.84 4.10
CA THR A 31 -9.91 3.27 3.13
C THR A 31 -9.54 1.84 2.79
N PHE A 32 -8.25 1.56 2.53
CA PHE A 32 -7.76 0.20 2.31
C PHE A 32 -8.00 -0.71 3.51
N ALA A 33 -7.74 -0.23 4.74
CA ALA A 33 -7.94 -1.02 5.97
C ALA A 33 -9.41 -1.47 6.12
N VAL A 34 -10.36 -0.55 5.98
CA VAL A 34 -11.79 -0.87 6.09
C VAL A 34 -12.25 -1.86 5.01
N VAL A 35 -11.79 -1.70 3.77
CA VAL A 35 -12.11 -2.64 2.67
C VAL A 35 -11.48 -3.99 2.91
N ALA A 36 -10.23 -4.05 3.38
CA ALA A 36 -9.56 -5.31 3.72
C ALA A 36 -10.30 -6.07 4.83
N ASP A 37 -10.82 -5.37 5.84
CA ASP A 37 -11.64 -5.98 6.89
C ASP A 37 -12.95 -6.55 6.34
N LYS A 38 -13.60 -5.84 5.43
CA LYS A 38 -14.80 -6.32 4.75
C LYS A 38 -14.54 -7.56 3.89
N ILE A 39 -13.39 -7.62 3.25
CA ILE A 39 -12.96 -8.81 2.50
C ILE A 39 -12.64 -9.96 3.45
N SER A 40 -11.92 -9.69 4.53
CA SER A 40 -11.57 -10.70 5.54
C SER A 40 -12.79 -11.31 6.23
N SER A 41 -13.83 -10.50 6.46
CA SER A 41 -15.11 -10.98 7.04
C SER A 41 -16.03 -11.67 6.04
N GLY A 42 -15.69 -11.72 4.76
CA GLY A 42 -16.52 -12.28 3.69
C GLY A 42 -17.69 -11.39 3.26
N ALA A 43 -17.79 -10.17 3.78
CA ALA A 43 -18.82 -9.20 3.36
C ALA A 43 -18.58 -8.67 1.92
N LEU A 44 -17.34 -8.71 1.46
CA LEU A 44 -16.92 -8.40 0.11
C LEU A 44 -15.92 -9.45 -0.38
N THR A 45 -15.72 -9.52 -1.71
CA THR A 45 -14.60 -10.25 -2.30
C THR A 45 -13.79 -9.30 -3.20
N ARG A 46 -12.60 -9.69 -3.57
CA ARG A 46 -11.77 -8.92 -4.52
C ARG A 46 -12.41 -8.82 -5.89
N GLU A 47 -13.17 -9.83 -6.27
CA GLU A 47 -13.89 -9.97 -7.54
C GLU A 47 -15.24 -9.23 -7.53
N THR A 48 -15.72 -8.74 -6.38
CA THR A 48 -16.96 -7.97 -6.29
C THR A 48 -16.93 -6.83 -7.31
N LEU A 49 -17.93 -6.81 -8.18
CA LEU A 49 -18.02 -5.83 -9.26
C LEU A 49 -18.62 -4.51 -8.78
N VAL A 50 -17.94 -3.43 -9.09
CA VAL A 50 -18.29 -2.05 -8.79
C VAL A 50 -18.74 -1.36 -10.07
N LYS A 51 -20.05 -1.14 -10.21
CA LYS A 51 -20.58 -0.27 -11.26
C LYS A 51 -20.25 1.18 -10.92
N ILE A 52 -19.56 1.86 -11.81
CA ILE A 52 -19.17 3.26 -11.64
C ILE A 52 -20.38 4.17 -11.78
N THR A 53 -20.47 5.18 -10.92
CA THR A 53 -21.52 6.22 -10.96
C THR A 53 -20.99 7.53 -11.54
N ASN A 54 -21.91 8.45 -11.85
CA ASN A 54 -21.54 9.81 -12.26
C ASN A 54 -20.81 10.59 -11.15
N GLU A 55 -21.09 10.28 -9.88
CA GLU A 55 -20.39 10.89 -8.73
C GLU A 55 -18.95 10.38 -8.66
N ASP A 56 -18.73 9.06 -8.80
CA ASP A 56 -17.40 8.48 -8.82
C ASP A 56 -16.55 9.13 -9.94
N SER A 57 -17.09 9.26 -11.15
CA SER A 57 -16.39 9.79 -12.32
C SER A 57 -16.07 11.28 -12.26
N LYS A 58 -16.79 12.04 -11.40
CA LYS A 58 -16.58 13.50 -11.23
C LYS A 58 -15.61 13.87 -10.13
N MET A 59 -15.04 12.88 -9.44
CA MET A 59 -14.07 13.16 -8.38
C MET A 59 -12.87 13.96 -8.92
N GLY A 60 -12.45 14.97 -8.17
CA GLY A 60 -11.32 15.81 -8.52
C GLY A 60 -9.96 15.23 -8.14
N GLY A 61 -8.90 15.97 -8.44
CA GLY A 61 -7.52 15.61 -8.10
C GLY A 61 -6.98 14.46 -8.96
N THR A 62 -6.16 13.58 -8.37
CA THR A 62 -5.58 12.43 -9.07
C THR A 62 -6.62 11.35 -9.32
N GLN A 63 -6.68 10.83 -10.54
CA GLN A 63 -7.71 9.90 -11.01
C GLN A 63 -7.12 8.83 -11.94
N VAL A 64 -7.89 7.77 -12.19
CA VAL A 64 -7.76 6.86 -13.34
C VAL A 64 -8.86 7.13 -14.37
N TYR A 65 -9.59 8.23 -14.21
CA TYR A 65 -10.64 8.71 -15.12
C TYR A 65 -11.72 7.67 -15.36
N LEU A 66 -12.35 7.19 -14.28
CA LEU A 66 -13.47 6.25 -14.32
C LEU A 66 -14.66 6.85 -15.09
N ASP A 67 -15.33 6.01 -15.90
CA ASP A 67 -16.54 6.38 -16.64
C ASP A 67 -17.77 5.65 -16.06
N ALA A 68 -18.90 6.35 -15.94
CA ALA A 68 -20.12 5.77 -15.39
C ALA A 68 -20.69 4.58 -16.19
N ARG A 69 -20.18 4.33 -17.39
CA ARG A 69 -20.51 3.17 -18.21
C ARG A 69 -19.69 1.94 -17.89
N GLU A 70 -18.61 2.08 -17.10
CA GLU A 70 -17.65 1.04 -16.78
C GLU A 70 -18.03 0.29 -15.51
N THR A 71 -17.44 -0.88 -15.36
CA THR A 71 -17.53 -1.73 -14.17
C THR A 71 -16.16 -2.36 -13.95
N PHE A 72 -15.67 -2.31 -12.71
CA PHE A 72 -14.37 -2.87 -12.32
C PHE A 72 -14.54 -3.73 -11.07
N SER A 73 -13.62 -4.66 -10.87
CA SER A 73 -13.53 -5.38 -9.58
C SER A 73 -12.98 -4.46 -8.48
N ILE A 74 -13.29 -4.77 -7.23
CA ILE A 74 -12.66 -4.13 -6.08
C ILE A 74 -11.15 -4.22 -6.16
N ASP A 75 -10.60 -5.38 -6.55
CA ASP A 75 -9.14 -5.56 -6.67
C ASP A 75 -8.50 -4.55 -7.63
N GLU A 76 -9.08 -4.36 -8.81
CA GLU A 76 -8.57 -3.41 -9.81
C GLU A 76 -8.64 -1.95 -9.29
N LEU A 77 -9.72 -1.60 -8.60
CA LEU A 77 -9.87 -0.27 -7.98
C LEU A 77 -8.90 -0.07 -6.80
N LEU A 78 -8.59 -1.10 -6.03
CA LEU A 78 -7.57 -1.03 -4.97
C LEU A 78 -6.17 -0.77 -5.56
N TYR A 79 -5.80 -1.42 -6.66
CA TYR A 79 -4.57 -1.08 -7.38
C TYR A 79 -4.55 0.37 -7.86
N ALA A 80 -5.66 0.86 -8.44
CA ALA A 80 -5.77 2.26 -8.87
C ALA A 80 -5.61 3.24 -7.69
N MET A 81 -6.26 2.95 -6.58
CA MET A 81 -6.20 3.74 -5.36
C MET A 81 -4.80 3.78 -4.75
N MET A 82 -4.08 2.66 -4.73
CA MET A 82 -2.79 2.56 -4.05
C MET A 82 -1.62 3.01 -4.93
N ILE A 83 -1.62 2.70 -6.22
CA ILE A 83 -0.52 3.04 -7.15
C ILE A 83 -0.68 4.48 -7.65
N GLN A 84 -1.80 4.77 -8.35
CA GLN A 84 -2.05 6.09 -8.95
C GLN A 84 -2.54 7.11 -7.91
N SER A 85 -2.94 6.67 -6.72
CA SER A 85 -3.60 7.51 -5.73
C SER A 85 -4.97 8.01 -6.20
N ALA A 86 -5.69 7.24 -7.00
CA ALA A 86 -6.93 7.59 -7.66
C ALA A 86 -8.05 7.90 -6.66
N ASN A 87 -8.59 9.12 -6.73
CA ASN A 87 -9.68 9.57 -5.84
C ASN A 87 -11.03 9.00 -6.28
N ASP A 88 -11.27 8.90 -7.59
CA ASP A 88 -12.45 8.28 -8.19
C ASP A 88 -12.55 6.80 -7.78
N ALA A 89 -11.46 6.05 -7.82
CA ALA A 89 -11.41 4.67 -7.34
C ALA A 89 -11.68 4.57 -5.83
N ALA A 90 -11.08 5.45 -5.00
CA ALA A 90 -11.32 5.47 -3.56
C ALA A 90 -12.80 5.76 -3.21
N HIS A 91 -13.44 6.70 -3.93
CA HIS A 91 -14.85 7.04 -3.77
C HIS A 91 -15.74 5.84 -4.14
N ALA A 92 -15.52 5.23 -5.30
CA ALA A 92 -16.30 4.09 -5.79
C ALA A 92 -16.22 2.88 -4.84
N VAL A 93 -15.01 2.55 -4.37
CA VAL A 93 -14.79 1.45 -3.41
C VAL A 93 -15.50 1.74 -2.09
N ALA A 94 -15.38 2.96 -1.55
CA ALA A 94 -16.03 3.36 -0.31
C ALA A 94 -17.55 3.23 -0.40
N ARG A 95 -18.15 3.79 -1.46
CA ARG A 95 -19.60 3.73 -1.70
C ARG A 95 -20.12 2.30 -1.75
N VAL A 96 -19.47 1.41 -2.49
CA VAL A 96 -19.91 0.01 -2.63
C VAL A 96 -19.70 -0.77 -1.32
N SER A 97 -18.63 -0.48 -0.59
CA SER A 97 -18.30 -1.22 0.64
C SER A 97 -19.27 -0.96 1.80
N ALA A 98 -19.98 0.16 1.81
CA ALA A 98 -20.88 0.52 2.91
C ALA A 98 -22.27 1.01 2.46
N GLY A 99 -22.56 0.97 1.15
CA GLY A 99 -23.82 1.47 0.58
C GLY A 99 -23.81 2.98 0.31
N SER A 100 -23.04 3.77 1.07
CA SER A 100 -22.80 5.20 0.81
C SER A 100 -21.39 5.60 1.27
N VAL A 101 -20.91 6.76 0.81
CA VAL A 101 -19.62 7.33 1.24
C VAL A 101 -19.68 7.77 2.70
N GLU A 102 -20.80 8.35 3.13
CA GLU A 102 -21.04 8.79 4.52
C GLU A 102 -20.95 7.61 5.48
N ALA A 103 -21.66 6.51 5.18
CA ALA A 103 -21.61 5.28 5.98
C ALA A 103 -20.20 4.69 6.01
N PHE A 104 -19.45 4.80 4.90
CA PHE A 104 -18.05 4.34 4.86
C PHE A 104 -17.14 5.21 5.74
N VAL A 105 -17.32 6.52 5.76
CA VAL A 105 -16.56 7.44 6.63
C VAL A 105 -16.83 7.12 8.11
N GLU A 106 -18.05 6.76 8.48
CA GLU A 106 -18.34 6.29 9.85
C GLU A 106 -17.54 5.01 10.19
N LEU A 107 -17.41 4.07 9.25
CA LEU A 107 -16.56 2.88 9.44
C LEU A 107 -15.08 3.25 9.56
N MET A 108 -14.57 4.23 8.79
CA MET A 108 -13.19 4.72 8.93
C MET A 108 -12.94 5.30 10.34
N ASN A 109 -13.87 6.10 10.85
CA ASN A 109 -13.78 6.68 12.19
C ASN A 109 -13.93 5.61 13.29
N ALA A 110 -14.79 4.61 13.09
CA ALA A 110 -14.90 3.47 14.00
C ALA A 110 -13.57 2.68 14.05
N LYS A 111 -12.95 2.41 12.90
CA LYS A 111 -11.62 1.75 12.82
C LYS A 111 -10.54 2.61 13.47
N ALA A 112 -10.54 3.92 13.29
CA ALA A 112 -9.61 4.81 13.97
C ALA A 112 -9.70 4.69 15.50
N ARG A 113 -10.91 4.67 16.05
CA ARG A 113 -11.13 4.46 17.50
C ARG A 113 -10.66 3.08 17.95
N GLU A 114 -10.96 2.02 17.19
CA GLU A 114 -10.51 0.65 17.45
C GLU A 114 -8.99 0.55 17.55
N LEU A 115 -8.28 1.25 16.65
CA LEU A 115 -6.81 1.28 16.61
C LEU A 115 -6.18 2.22 17.64
N GLY A 116 -6.98 2.97 18.44
CA GLY A 116 -6.48 3.93 19.40
C GLY A 116 -5.95 5.22 18.78
N MET A 117 -6.39 5.59 17.57
CA MET A 117 -6.02 6.83 16.87
C MET A 117 -6.83 8.01 17.43
N THR A 118 -6.47 8.47 18.62
CA THR A 118 -7.29 9.41 19.41
C THR A 118 -7.31 10.85 18.88
N HIS A 119 -6.38 11.20 18.00
CA HIS A 119 -6.27 12.52 17.38
C HIS A 119 -6.62 12.47 15.87
N THR A 120 -7.41 11.47 15.47
CA THR A 120 -7.73 11.23 14.06
C THR A 120 -9.24 11.36 13.82
N THR A 121 -9.59 12.09 12.76
CA THR A 121 -10.95 12.19 12.24
C THR A 121 -10.90 12.13 10.73
N PHE A 122 -11.67 11.23 10.13
CA PHE A 122 -11.87 11.14 8.69
C PHE A 122 -13.21 11.75 8.30
N ARG A 123 -13.25 12.40 7.14
CA ARG A 123 -14.45 12.98 6.51
C ARG A 123 -14.60 12.55 5.07
N THR A 124 -13.52 12.00 4.48
CA THR A 124 -13.49 11.55 3.11
C THR A 124 -12.75 10.21 2.98
N PRO A 125 -13.05 9.38 1.96
CA PRO A 125 -12.27 8.17 1.71
C PRO A 125 -10.97 8.42 0.91
N HIS A 126 -10.68 9.67 0.51
CA HIS A 126 -9.62 9.97 -0.45
C HIS A 126 -8.63 11.05 -0.01
N GLY A 127 -8.97 11.91 0.99
CA GLY A 127 -8.08 12.94 1.51
C GLY A 127 -8.03 14.24 0.70
N LEU A 128 -9.05 14.51 -0.14
CA LEU A 128 -9.18 15.82 -0.77
C LEU A 128 -9.52 16.88 0.29
N PRO A 129 -9.01 18.11 0.12
CA PRO A 129 -9.34 19.20 1.04
C PRO A 129 -10.83 19.54 0.95
N PRO A 130 -11.44 20.02 2.06
CA PRO A 130 -12.83 20.43 2.07
C PRO A 130 -13.04 21.68 1.19
N SER A 131 -14.27 21.87 0.71
CA SER A 131 -14.68 23.04 -0.07
C SER A 131 -14.53 24.36 0.69
N SER A 132 -14.71 24.33 2.02
CA SER A 132 -14.47 25.47 2.93
C SER A 132 -13.02 25.92 2.97
N ARG A 133 -12.06 25.07 2.56
CA ARG A 133 -10.61 25.25 2.70
C ARG A 133 -10.12 25.37 4.15
N LEU A 134 -10.97 25.21 5.14
CA LEU A 134 -10.61 25.17 6.55
C LEU A 134 -10.04 23.78 6.88
N LYS A 135 -8.85 23.71 7.46
CA LYS A 135 -8.22 22.43 7.83
C LYS A 135 -9.12 21.58 8.73
N ALA A 136 -9.82 22.23 9.68
CA ALA A 136 -10.69 21.55 10.65
C ALA A 136 -11.87 20.81 10.02
N ASP A 137 -12.29 21.18 8.80
CA ASP A 137 -13.40 20.54 8.08
C ASP A 137 -12.95 19.35 7.23
N GLY A 138 -11.63 19.09 7.16
CA GLY A 138 -11.04 17.98 6.42
C GLY A 138 -10.67 16.79 7.28
N ASP A 139 -10.00 15.81 6.66
CA ASP A 139 -9.36 14.71 7.36
C ASP A 139 -8.21 15.25 8.21
N LEU A 140 -8.14 14.82 9.46
CA LEU A 140 -7.09 15.20 10.41
C LEU A 140 -6.51 13.97 11.10
N THR A 141 -5.22 14.00 11.36
CA THR A 141 -4.50 12.95 12.08
C THR A 141 -3.15 13.44 12.60
N THR A 142 -2.41 12.56 13.27
CA THR A 142 -1.03 12.79 13.72
C THR A 142 -0.08 11.73 13.15
N PRO A 143 1.23 12.01 13.10
CA PRO A 143 2.22 10.98 12.77
C PRO A 143 2.14 9.74 13.66
N ARG A 144 1.87 9.91 14.96
CA ARG A 144 1.74 8.80 15.92
C ARG A 144 0.53 7.92 15.59
N ASP A 145 -0.64 8.50 15.41
CA ASP A 145 -1.85 7.76 15.06
C ASP A 145 -1.67 7.01 13.74
N TYR A 146 -1.00 7.64 12.76
CA TYR A 146 -0.72 6.99 11.48
C TYR A 146 0.23 5.81 11.58
N ALA A 147 1.18 5.83 12.52
CA ALA A 147 2.03 4.69 12.76
C ALA A 147 1.24 3.47 13.28
N LEU A 148 0.17 3.69 14.07
CA LEU A 148 -0.75 2.62 14.50
C LEU A 148 -1.47 2.01 13.30
N LEU A 149 -2.02 2.83 12.40
CA LEU A 149 -2.67 2.37 11.18
C LEU A 149 -1.69 1.60 10.28
N CYS A 150 -0.47 2.11 10.09
CA CYS A 150 0.54 1.43 9.29
C CYS A 150 0.89 0.05 9.86
N ARG A 151 1.04 -0.07 11.19
CA ARG A 151 1.25 -1.36 11.84
C ARG A 151 0.09 -2.32 11.60
N TYR A 152 -1.16 -1.85 11.80
CA TYR A 152 -2.34 -2.65 11.52
C TYR A 152 -2.32 -3.20 10.09
N LEU A 153 -2.11 -2.34 9.11
CA LEU A 153 -2.07 -2.71 7.70
C LEU A 153 -1.02 -3.78 7.38
N LEU A 154 0.18 -3.64 7.95
CA LEU A 154 1.29 -4.56 7.71
C LEU A 154 1.06 -5.96 8.28
N PHE A 155 0.37 -6.08 9.42
CA PHE A 155 0.23 -7.36 10.11
C PHE A 155 -1.14 -8.02 9.91
N HIS A 156 -2.16 -7.26 9.49
CA HIS A 156 -3.53 -7.77 9.38
C HIS A 156 -4.09 -7.73 7.96
N THR A 157 -3.32 -7.19 7.00
CA THR A 157 -3.78 -7.08 5.61
C THR A 157 -2.68 -7.43 4.62
N ASN A 158 -3.04 -7.51 3.35
CA ASN A 158 -2.11 -7.68 2.25
C ASN A 158 -1.73 -6.37 1.57
N VAL A 159 -1.65 -5.26 2.31
CA VAL A 159 -1.39 -3.92 1.78
C VAL A 159 -0.15 -3.84 0.89
N LEU A 160 0.91 -4.60 1.22
CA LEU A 160 2.16 -4.61 0.45
C LEU A 160 1.97 -5.18 -0.96
N GLN A 161 1.00 -6.06 -1.19
CA GLN A 161 0.67 -6.54 -2.54
C GLN A 161 0.34 -5.37 -3.49
N TYR A 162 -0.26 -4.30 -2.99
CA TYR A 162 -0.68 -3.12 -3.75
C TYR A 162 0.33 -1.98 -3.67
N SER A 163 0.84 -1.69 -2.47
CA SER A 163 1.67 -0.52 -2.21
C SER A 163 3.10 -0.65 -2.73
N SER A 164 3.63 -1.87 -2.90
CA SER A 164 4.97 -2.12 -3.44
C SER A 164 5.05 -2.04 -4.96
N VAL A 165 3.93 -2.06 -5.65
CA VAL A 165 3.89 -2.03 -7.12
C VAL A 165 4.30 -0.66 -7.65
N GLN A 166 5.35 -0.61 -8.45
CA GLN A 166 5.88 0.65 -8.99
C GLN A 166 5.09 1.15 -10.20
N ARG A 167 4.66 0.25 -11.08
CA ARG A 167 3.90 0.56 -12.31
C ARG A 167 2.92 -0.57 -12.60
N ARG A 168 1.74 -0.22 -13.10
CA ARG A 168 0.72 -1.14 -13.55
C ARG A 168 -0.22 -0.43 -14.52
N ASP A 169 -0.70 -1.14 -15.51
CA ASP A 169 -1.76 -0.65 -16.39
C ASP A 169 -3.12 -0.95 -15.75
N PHE A 170 -4.00 0.04 -15.73
CA PHE A 170 -5.36 -0.04 -15.23
C PHE A 170 -6.34 -0.14 -16.40
N GLY A 171 -7.28 -1.08 -16.31
CA GLY A 171 -8.38 -1.20 -17.26
C GLY A 171 -7.91 -1.59 -18.65
N LEU A 172 -7.20 -2.70 -18.81
CA LEU A 172 -6.64 -3.17 -20.09
C LEU A 172 -7.67 -3.24 -21.23
N ASN A 173 -8.94 -3.51 -20.89
CA ASN A 173 -10.04 -3.68 -21.87
C ASN A 173 -10.88 -2.41 -22.03
N ARG A 174 -10.44 -1.25 -21.54
CA ARG A 174 -11.17 0.03 -21.68
C ARG A 174 -11.18 0.48 -23.15
N LYS A 175 -12.31 1.04 -23.60
CA LYS A 175 -12.45 1.57 -24.96
C LYS A 175 -11.45 2.69 -25.28
N GLN A 176 -11.11 3.53 -24.28
CA GLN A 176 -10.12 4.59 -24.39
C GLN A 176 -8.66 4.10 -24.21
N GLY A 177 -8.45 2.79 -24.11
CA GLY A 177 -7.17 2.19 -23.76
C GLY A 177 -6.87 2.20 -22.27
N PRO A 178 -5.81 1.51 -21.84
CA PRO A 178 -5.43 1.42 -20.44
C PRO A 178 -4.85 2.74 -19.93
N GLN A 179 -5.04 3.00 -18.64
CA GLN A 179 -4.36 4.07 -17.92
C GLN A 179 -3.04 3.54 -17.35
N HIS A 180 -1.91 4.09 -17.81
CA HIS A 180 -0.60 3.75 -17.27
C HIS A 180 -0.42 4.39 -15.88
N MET A 181 -0.41 3.58 -14.85
CA MET A 181 -0.25 4.03 -13.48
C MET A 181 1.23 3.98 -13.03
N ARG A 182 1.62 4.97 -12.25
CA ARG A 182 2.93 5.01 -11.59
C ARG A 182 2.76 5.33 -10.11
N ASN A 183 3.43 4.55 -9.26
CA ASN A 183 3.42 4.80 -7.82
C ASN A 183 4.14 6.12 -7.50
N HIS A 184 3.51 6.92 -6.65
CA HIS A 184 4.04 8.21 -6.22
C HIS A 184 5.11 8.10 -5.12
N ASN A 185 5.33 6.90 -4.57
CA ASN A 185 6.44 6.65 -3.66
C ASN A 185 7.74 6.44 -4.45
N ASN A 186 8.53 7.50 -4.57
CA ASN A 186 9.78 7.49 -5.32
C ASN A 186 10.90 6.64 -4.68
N LEU A 187 10.71 6.14 -3.45
CA LEU A 187 11.70 5.32 -2.75
C LEU A 187 11.64 3.85 -3.19
N LEU A 188 10.50 3.41 -3.75
CA LEU A 188 10.30 2.05 -4.24
C LEU A 188 11.33 1.71 -5.34
N GLY A 189 12.03 0.58 -5.15
CA GLY A 189 13.05 0.10 -6.08
C GLY A 189 14.34 0.92 -6.07
N LYS A 190 14.47 1.95 -5.21
CA LYS A 190 15.68 2.77 -5.08
C LYS A 190 16.35 2.64 -3.73
N ILE A 191 15.57 2.50 -2.67
CA ILE A 191 16.07 2.36 -1.30
C ILE A 191 15.88 0.93 -0.85
N ALA A 192 16.96 0.30 -0.40
CA ALA A 192 16.95 -1.11 -0.01
C ALA A 192 15.89 -1.39 1.06
N GLY A 193 15.06 -2.41 0.78
CA GLY A 193 14.00 -2.88 1.66
C GLY A 193 12.71 -2.07 1.63
N VAL A 194 12.65 -0.91 0.97
CA VAL A 194 11.40 -0.12 0.89
C VAL A 194 10.38 -0.82 0.00
N ASP A 195 9.20 -1.12 0.57
CA ASP A 195 8.12 -1.86 -0.09
C ASP A 195 6.72 -1.23 0.09
N GLY A 196 6.63 -0.04 0.63
CA GLY A 196 5.37 0.69 0.82
C GLY A 196 5.58 2.01 1.53
N LEU A 197 4.51 2.70 1.97
CA LEU A 197 3.10 2.44 1.82
C LEU A 197 2.43 3.46 0.88
N LYS A 198 2.33 4.76 1.33
CA LYS A 198 1.55 5.78 0.61
C LYS A 198 2.08 7.18 0.80
N THR A 199 2.05 7.97 -0.28
CA THR A 199 2.30 9.41 -0.28
C THR A 199 1.02 10.21 -0.22
N GLY A 200 1.11 11.46 0.23
CA GLY A 200 0.03 12.44 0.17
C GLY A 200 0.57 13.83 -0.16
N TYR A 201 -0.24 14.64 -0.83
CA TYR A 201 0.03 16.06 -1.02
C TYR A 201 -1.27 16.84 -1.24
N THR A 202 -1.44 17.91 -0.50
CA THR A 202 -2.31 19.04 -0.82
C THR A 202 -1.58 20.33 -0.42
N ALA A 203 -2.04 21.48 -0.89
CA ALA A 203 -1.42 22.75 -0.51
C ALA A 203 -1.47 22.99 1.01
N SER A 204 -2.53 22.53 1.67
CA SER A 204 -2.73 22.67 3.13
C SER A 204 -2.01 21.63 3.96
N ALA A 205 -1.78 20.42 3.41
CA ALA A 205 -1.13 19.30 4.10
C ALA A 205 0.40 19.33 3.95
N GLY A 206 0.94 19.94 2.90
CA GLY A 206 2.32 19.72 2.48
C GLY A 206 2.54 18.31 1.93
N TYR A 207 3.78 17.90 1.77
CA TYR A 207 4.16 16.57 1.32
C TYR A 207 4.18 15.61 2.50
N CYS A 208 3.36 14.56 2.43
CA CYS A 208 3.22 13.52 3.44
C CYS A 208 3.69 12.17 2.88
N LEU A 209 4.17 11.30 3.77
CA LEU A 209 4.60 9.95 3.44
C LEU A 209 4.43 9.03 4.64
N SER A 210 3.78 7.88 4.43
CA SER A 210 3.97 6.69 5.23
C SER A 210 4.84 5.73 4.44
N ALA A 211 6.03 5.41 4.95
CA ALA A 211 6.94 4.45 4.34
C ALA A 211 7.19 3.26 5.26
N THR A 212 7.50 2.12 4.69
CA THR A 212 8.00 0.96 5.41
C THR A 212 9.17 0.35 4.66
N ALA A 213 10.12 -0.17 5.40
CA ALA A 213 11.27 -0.88 4.86
C ALA A 213 11.58 -2.10 5.71
N GLU A 214 11.96 -3.22 5.06
CA GLU A 214 12.41 -4.43 5.72
C GLU A 214 13.83 -4.78 5.33
N ARG A 215 14.67 -5.07 6.32
CA ARG A 215 16.04 -5.57 6.14
C ARG A 215 16.35 -6.61 7.19
N HIS A 216 16.92 -7.73 6.76
CA HIS A 216 17.32 -8.83 7.66
C HIS A 216 16.21 -9.27 8.63
N GLY A 217 14.97 -9.37 8.13
CA GLY A 217 13.80 -9.76 8.92
C GLY A 217 13.31 -8.73 9.95
N ARG A 218 13.85 -7.50 9.90
CA ARG A 218 13.39 -6.39 10.74
C ARG A 218 12.78 -5.29 9.90
N ARG A 219 11.70 -4.70 10.39
CA ARG A 219 10.92 -3.71 9.64
C ARG A 219 10.77 -2.42 10.44
N VAL A 220 10.99 -1.30 9.75
CA VAL A 220 10.68 0.04 10.27
C VAL A 220 9.49 0.64 9.55
N ILE A 221 8.74 1.49 10.25
CA ILE A 221 7.72 2.36 9.71
C ILE A 221 8.17 3.80 9.92
N VAL A 222 8.05 4.62 8.88
CA VAL A 222 8.35 6.06 8.93
C VAL A 222 7.10 6.81 8.50
N VAL A 223 6.65 7.77 9.33
CA VAL A 223 5.55 8.67 8.98
C VAL A 223 6.05 10.11 9.02
N ILE A 224 5.91 10.80 7.89
CA ILE A 224 6.24 12.22 7.73
C ILE A 224 4.97 12.94 7.30
N MET A 225 4.64 14.03 7.98
CA MET A 225 3.54 14.94 7.62
C MET A 225 4.05 16.37 7.55
N GLY A 226 3.42 17.18 6.71
CA GLY A 226 3.67 18.61 6.66
C GLY A 226 5.02 19.03 6.07
N SER A 227 5.67 18.20 5.25
CA SER A 227 6.98 18.56 4.66
C SER A 227 6.81 19.53 3.49
N PHE A 228 7.70 20.53 3.44
CA PHE A 228 7.86 21.43 2.31
C PHE A 228 9.35 21.52 1.95
N GLY A 229 9.65 22.04 0.77
CA GLY A 229 11.01 22.37 0.38
C GLY A 229 11.58 23.57 1.15
N PRO A 230 12.83 23.95 0.89
CA PRO A 230 13.45 25.12 1.53
C PRO A 230 12.55 26.36 1.38
N ASN A 231 12.46 27.17 2.45
CA ASN A 231 11.63 28.37 2.53
C ASN A 231 10.12 28.11 2.29
N GLY A 232 9.61 26.91 2.58
CA GLY A 232 8.21 26.57 2.40
C GLY A 232 7.78 26.34 0.95
N GLN A 233 8.72 26.24 0.03
CA GLN A 233 8.42 26.08 -1.41
C GLN A 233 7.94 24.66 -1.75
N ARG A 234 7.25 24.54 -2.87
CA ARG A 234 6.90 23.26 -3.48
C ARG A 234 8.13 22.69 -4.18
N ASP A 235 8.51 21.44 -3.82
CA ASP A 235 9.71 20.77 -4.34
C ASP A 235 9.42 19.36 -4.90
N LEU A 236 8.16 19.08 -5.20
CA LEU A 236 7.66 17.78 -5.66
C LEU A 236 7.94 16.62 -4.67
N GLY A 237 8.10 16.95 -3.38
CA GLY A 237 8.35 16.00 -2.32
C GLY A 237 9.81 15.57 -2.17
N LYS A 238 10.75 16.26 -2.79
CA LYS A 238 12.19 15.93 -2.70
C LYS A 238 12.71 16.00 -1.26
N THR A 239 12.38 17.07 -0.53
CA THR A 239 12.77 17.21 0.89
C THR A 239 12.18 16.10 1.75
N ARG A 240 10.89 15.75 1.53
CA ARG A 240 10.24 14.61 2.20
C ARG A 240 10.97 13.29 1.92
N ASP A 241 11.31 13.02 0.66
CA ASP A 241 11.97 11.79 0.25
C ASP A 241 13.36 11.68 0.88
N LEU A 242 14.16 12.75 0.87
CA LEU A 242 15.48 12.78 1.52
C LEU A 242 15.36 12.55 3.04
N LYS A 243 14.38 13.19 3.68
CA LYS A 243 14.13 13.01 5.11
C LYS A 243 13.68 11.58 5.43
N ALA A 244 12.87 10.97 4.57
CA ALA A 244 12.45 9.59 4.74
C ALA A 244 13.63 8.62 4.67
N ILE A 245 14.57 8.84 3.75
CA ILE A 245 15.80 8.03 3.65
C ILE A 245 16.61 8.13 4.94
N GLU A 246 16.87 9.35 5.42
CA GLU A 246 17.57 9.59 6.70
C GLU A 246 16.89 8.85 7.87
N LEU A 247 15.57 8.96 7.97
CA LEU A 247 14.79 8.35 9.05
C LEU A 247 14.76 6.82 8.97
N ILE A 248 14.72 6.25 7.77
CA ILE A 248 14.81 4.79 7.58
C ILE A 248 16.18 4.29 8.08
N GLU A 249 17.28 4.93 7.68
CA GLU A 249 18.63 4.54 8.12
C GLU A 249 18.80 4.70 9.64
N ARG A 250 18.32 5.81 10.21
CA ARG A 250 18.29 6.03 11.67
C ARG A 250 17.48 4.93 12.38
N GLY A 251 16.34 4.54 11.83
CA GLY A 251 15.51 3.48 12.37
C GLY A 251 16.25 2.14 12.43
N PHE A 252 16.90 1.73 11.34
CA PHE A 252 17.68 0.48 11.32
C PHE A 252 18.89 0.53 12.26
N THR A 253 19.58 1.67 12.36
CA THR A 253 20.67 1.86 13.32
C THR A 253 20.17 1.69 14.76
N ALA A 254 19.04 2.30 15.13
CA ALA A 254 18.45 2.15 16.46
C ALA A 254 17.97 0.71 16.74
N LEU A 255 17.49 0.00 15.71
CA LEU A 255 17.17 -1.42 15.83
C LEU A 255 18.42 -2.27 16.07
N ALA A 256 19.49 -2.05 15.32
CA ALA A 256 20.74 -2.79 15.50
C ALA A 256 21.35 -2.59 16.90
N SER A 257 21.34 -1.37 17.43
CA SER A 257 21.84 -1.04 18.76
C SER A 257 21.05 -1.67 19.92
N SER A 258 19.84 -2.15 19.66
CA SER A 258 19.00 -2.83 20.67
C SER A 258 19.22 -4.35 20.73
N LEU A 259 20.11 -4.90 19.89
CA LEU A 259 20.50 -6.32 19.93
C LEU A 259 21.64 -6.56 20.92
N PRO A 260 21.74 -7.76 21.50
CA PRO A 260 22.94 -8.18 22.21
C PRO A 260 24.17 -8.05 21.28
N ASN A 261 25.30 -7.59 21.83
CA ASN A 261 26.50 -7.24 21.04
C ASN A 261 26.96 -8.32 20.05
N ASN A 262 26.74 -9.59 20.33
CA ASN A 262 27.11 -10.72 19.47
C ASN A 262 26.24 -10.83 18.17
N LEU A 263 25.01 -10.28 18.16
CA LEU A 263 24.12 -10.26 17.01
C LEU A 263 24.24 -8.95 16.21
N ALA A 264 24.55 -7.84 16.87
CA ALA A 264 24.71 -6.54 16.23
C ALA A 264 25.88 -6.54 15.20
N THR A 265 26.95 -7.27 15.48
CA THR A 265 28.12 -7.38 14.59
C THR A 265 27.80 -8.15 13.31
N ALA A 266 26.93 -9.16 13.36
CA ALA A 266 26.52 -9.95 12.19
C ALA A 266 25.64 -9.16 11.21
N MET A 267 24.86 -8.19 11.72
CA MET A 267 23.97 -7.37 10.87
C MET A 267 24.69 -6.22 10.16
N ASN A 268 25.85 -5.80 10.66
CA ASN A 268 26.68 -4.74 10.07
C ASN A 268 27.79 -5.28 9.15
N ALA A 269 27.91 -6.61 9.01
CA ALA A 269 28.86 -7.19 8.07
C ALA A 269 28.45 -6.85 6.63
N PRO A 270 29.36 -6.35 5.77
CA PRO A 270 29.07 -6.17 4.36
C PRO A 270 28.68 -7.54 3.79
N THR A 271 27.57 -7.58 3.05
CA THR A 271 27.08 -8.79 2.36
C THR A 271 28.24 -9.35 1.56
N ALA A 272 28.79 -10.48 1.96
CA ALA A 272 29.85 -11.15 1.22
C ALA A 272 29.36 -11.36 -0.22
N ALA A 273 30.19 -10.96 -1.18
CA ALA A 273 29.91 -11.16 -2.59
C ALA A 273 29.51 -12.63 -2.80
N ILE A 274 28.34 -12.83 -3.44
CA ILE A 274 27.87 -14.17 -3.82
C ILE A 274 29.00 -14.86 -4.58
N PRO A 275 29.53 -16.01 -4.15
CA PRO A 275 30.55 -16.70 -4.89
C PRO A 275 29.99 -17.05 -6.27
N THR A 276 30.64 -16.60 -7.31
CA THR A 276 30.36 -16.96 -8.69
C THR A 276 30.35 -18.49 -8.80
N VAL A 277 29.17 -19.01 -9.14
CA VAL A 277 29.00 -20.44 -9.43
C VAL A 277 29.91 -20.75 -10.60
N LYS A 278 30.96 -21.56 -10.35
CA LYS A 278 31.79 -22.13 -11.41
C LYS A 278 30.89 -23.00 -12.27
N THR A 279 30.75 -22.62 -13.52
CA THR A 279 30.13 -23.44 -14.56
C THR A 279 30.84 -24.80 -14.60
N PHE A 280 30.08 -25.85 -14.29
CA PHE A 280 30.51 -27.22 -14.56
C PHE A 280 30.50 -27.42 -16.08
N GLU A 281 31.68 -27.63 -16.67
CA GLU A 281 31.79 -28.13 -18.04
C GLU A 281 31.10 -29.49 -18.14
N SER A 282 30.23 -29.61 -19.11
CA SER A 282 29.49 -30.81 -19.43
C SER A 282 30.47 -31.88 -20.00
N ALA A 283 30.69 -32.93 -19.25
CA ALA A 283 31.24 -34.18 -19.82
C ALA A 283 30.12 -34.85 -20.65
N GLY A 284 30.47 -35.20 -21.90
CA GLY A 284 29.56 -35.79 -22.87
C GLY A 284 29.05 -37.18 -22.49
N PRO A 285 27.96 -37.63 -23.11
CA PRO A 285 27.28 -38.87 -22.74
C PRO A 285 27.93 -40.09 -23.36
N THR A 286 28.18 -41.11 -22.51
CA THR A 286 28.42 -42.49 -22.93
C THR A 286 27.07 -43.19 -23.15
N PRO A 287 26.91 -44.02 -24.21
CA PRO A 287 25.63 -44.66 -24.50
C PRO A 287 25.53 -46.02 -23.82
N GLU A 288 24.48 -46.24 -23.02
CA GLU A 288 24.05 -47.63 -22.71
C GLU A 288 22.51 -47.75 -22.56
N GLN A 289 21.99 -48.49 -23.50
CA GLN A 289 20.95 -49.51 -23.44
C GLN A 289 19.56 -49.24 -22.83
N SER A 290 18.62 -49.40 -23.76
CA SER A 290 17.16 -49.49 -23.66
C SER A 290 16.63 -50.45 -22.59
N SER A 291 15.63 -50.00 -21.83
CA SER A 291 14.49 -50.81 -21.42
C SER A 291 13.27 -49.92 -21.13
N THR A 292 12.26 -50.04 -21.95
CA THR A 292 10.93 -49.45 -21.76
C THR A 292 10.13 -50.18 -20.69
N PRO A 293 9.32 -49.51 -19.89
CA PRO A 293 8.07 -50.05 -19.40
C PRO A 293 6.85 -49.30 -19.98
N ARG A 294 5.85 -50.12 -20.22
CA ARG A 294 4.56 -49.86 -20.87
C ARG A 294 3.75 -48.76 -20.13
N ALA A 295 3.04 -47.99 -20.94
CA ALA A 295 1.97 -47.10 -20.53
C ALA A 295 0.73 -47.88 -20.11
N ASP A 296 0.24 -47.69 -18.89
CA ASP A 296 -1.11 -48.07 -18.48
C ASP A 296 -2.04 -46.86 -18.62
N GLY A 297 -2.99 -47.03 -19.56
CA GLY A 297 -3.95 -45.99 -19.89
C GLY A 297 -5.06 -45.89 -18.87
N PHE A 298 -5.30 -44.65 -18.38
CA PHE A 298 -6.53 -44.30 -17.68
C PHE A 298 -7.57 -43.79 -18.69
N THR A 299 -8.62 -44.55 -18.87
CA THR A 299 -9.80 -44.15 -19.65
C THR A 299 -10.84 -43.54 -18.76
N PHE A 300 -11.19 -42.25 -19.01
CA PHE A 300 -12.36 -41.62 -18.40
C PHE A 300 -13.61 -41.95 -19.16
N ARG A 301 -14.62 -42.57 -18.54
CA ARG A 301 -15.98 -42.72 -19.08
C ARG A 301 -16.81 -41.47 -18.75
N VAL A 302 -17.27 -40.77 -19.77
CA VAL A 302 -18.27 -39.71 -19.70
C VAL A 302 -19.65 -40.32 -19.66
N ALA A 303 -20.48 -40.00 -18.66
CA ALA A 303 -21.88 -40.42 -18.60
C ALA A 303 -22.76 -39.55 -19.54
N PRO A 304 -23.80 -40.09 -20.19
CA PRO A 304 -24.67 -39.35 -21.09
C PRO A 304 -25.67 -38.46 -20.32
N PRO A 305 -26.18 -37.38 -20.93
CA PRO A 305 -27.07 -36.44 -20.29
C PRO A 305 -28.47 -37.01 -20.05
N VAL A 306 -29.01 -36.75 -18.86
CA VAL A 306 -30.39 -37.10 -18.45
C VAL A 306 -31.37 -36.11 -19.10
N LYS A 307 -32.30 -36.63 -19.91
CA LYS A 307 -33.47 -35.88 -20.42
C LYS A 307 -34.45 -35.65 -19.25
N LYS A 308 -34.84 -34.38 -19.06
CA LYS A 308 -35.99 -34.03 -18.22
C LYS A 308 -37.30 -34.15 -18.99
N PRO A 309 -38.39 -34.51 -18.29
CA PRO A 309 -39.71 -34.58 -18.86
C PRO A 309 -40.34 -33.21 -19.21
#